data_7e73fee231979d75e469e9ecd7b9a208
#
_entry.id   7e73fee231979d75e469e9ecd7b9a208
#
_cell.length_a   1.000
_cell.length_b   1.000
_cell.length_c   1.000
_cell.angle_alpha   90.00
_cell.angle_beta   90.00
_cell.angle_gamma   90.00
#
_symmetry.space_group_name_H-M   'P 1'
#
loop_
_entity.id
_entity.type
_entity.pdbx_description
1 polymer ?
#
loop_
_entity_poly.entity_id
_entity_poly.type
_entity_poly.pdbx_seq_one_letter_code
_entity_poly.pdbx_strand_id
1 'polypeptide(L)'
;MKRYLLPLLVFVVLAVFLAIGLKRDPHEVPSPLIGKPAPAFDLPQLAAPEQRLTTQDLRGQVWLLNVWASWCVACREEHPLLVEAAKTHHLKLYGLNYKDKRDDALAWLKNFGNPYVLAISDTEGLVGIDYGVYGVPETFVIDKQGVIRYKQIGPVTPEALRDTLLPLLAQLEQAP
;
A
#
# COMPACT_ATOMS: atom_id res chain seq x y z
N MET A 1 10.02 -39.94 37.78
CA MET A 1 8.95 -39.02 37.31
C MET A 1 9.38 -37.54 37.37
N LYS A 2 10.00 -37.02 38.42
CA LYS A 2 10.43 -35.61 38.56
C LYS A 2 11.36 -35.08 37.45
N ARG A 3 12.22 -35.96 36.86
CA ARG A 3 13.18 -35.55 35.80
C ARG A 3 12.53 -35.14 34.46
N TYR A 4 11.27 -35.52 34.24
CA TYR A 4 10.54 -35.15 33.02
C TYR A 4 9.61 -33.90 33.21
N LEU A 5 9.40 -33.52 34.47
CA LEU A 5 8.55 -32.37 34.79
C LEU A 5 9.17 -31.03 34.31
N LEU A 6 10.48 -30.89 34.45
CA LEU A 6 11.16 -29.65 34.02
C LEU A 6 11.10 -29.46 32.50
N PRO A 7 11.47 -30.43 31.64
CA PRO A 7 11.34 -30.26 30.20
C PRO A 7 9.88 -30.09 29.74
N LEU A 8 8.93 -30.78 30.41
CA LEU A 8 7.51 -30.59 30.12
C LEU A 8 7.04 -29.15 30.45
N LEU A 9 7.47 -28.61 31.59
CA LEU A 9 7.15 -27.21 31.97
C LEU A 9 7.71 -26.24 30.96
N VAL A 10 8.97 -26.41 30.55
CA VAL A 10 9.61 -25.56 29.53
C VAL A 10 8.86 -25.64 28.21
N PHE A 11 8.45 -26.82 27.79
CA PHE A 11 7.68 -27.00 26.55
C PHE A 11 6.33 -26.30 26.62
N VAL A 12 5.59 -26.44 27.74
CA VAL A 12 4.30 -25.78 27.92
C VAL A 12 4.45 -24.23 27.90
N VAL A 13 5.48 -23.72 28.59
CA VAL A 13 5.76 -22.27 28.59
C VAL A 13 6.06 -21.78 27.16
N LEU A 14 6.92 -22.49 26.42
CA LEU A 14 7.22 -22.14 25.03
C LEU A 14 5.99 -22.21 24.11
N ALA A 15 5.16 -23.26 24.29
CA ALA A 15 3.93 -23.42 23.52
C ALA A 15 2.94 -22.27 23.77
N VAL A 16 2.83 -21.84 25.03
CA VAL A 16 1.99 -20.66 25.38
C VAL A 16 2.54 -19.38 24.77
N PHE A 17 3.85 -19.14 24.85
CA PHE A 17 4.48 -17.97 24.21
C PHE A 17 4.27 -17.96 22.70
N LEU A 18 4.44 -19.10 22.05
CA LEU A 18 4.19 -19.24 20.60
C LEU A 18 2.72 -18.99 20.25
N ALA A 19 1.79 -19.55 21.04
CA ALA A 19 0.36 -19.35 20.82
C ALA A 19 -0.05 -17.87 20.99
N ILE A 20 0.56 -17.14 21.92
CA ILE A 20 0.35 -15.69 22.09
C ILE A 20 0.97 -14.92 20.92
N GLY A 21 2.19 -15.29 20.51
CA GLY A 21 2.88 -14.67 19.38
C GLY A 21 2.14 -14.82 18.05
N LEU A 22 1.58 -15.99 17.79
CA LEU A 22 0.79 -16.27 16.57
C LEU A 22 -0.55 -15.53 16.49
N LYS A 23 -1.05 -15.02 17.61
CA LYS A 23 -2.26 -14.19 17.64
C LYS A 23 -1.99 -12.71 17.36
N ARG A 24 -0.73 -12.28 17.34
CA ARG A 24 -0.37 -10.90 16.99
C ARG A 24 -0.38 -10.77 15.49
N ASP A 25 -1.11 -9.78 14.99
CA ASP A 25 -1.12 -9.45 13.57
C ASP A 25 0.25 -8.84 13.18
N PRO A 26 1.02 -9.48 12.30
CA PRO A 26 2.29 -8.93 11.85
C PRO A 26 2.14 -7.62 11.03
N HIS A 27 0.92 -7.28 10.60
CA HIS A 27 0.62 -6.06 9.87
C HIS A 27 0.45 -4.83 10.77
N GLU A 28 0.40 -4.99 12.11
CA GLU A 28 0.28 -3.88 13.08
C GLU A 28 1.58 -3.08 13.31
N VAL A 29 2.65 -3.32 12.54
CA VAL A 29 3.86 -2.51 12.68
C VAL A 29 3.64 -1.14 12.03
N PRO A 30 3.49 -0.05 12.81
CA PRO A 30 3.29 1.28 12.24
C PRO A 30 4.48 1.63 11.34
N SER A 31 4.21 2.10 10.13
CA SER A 31 5.27 2.56 9.25
C SER A 31 6.02 3.72 9.91
N PRO A 32 7.37 3.70 9.96
CA PRO A 32 8.16 4.79 10.52
C PRO A 32 8.04 6.08 9.69
N LEU A 33 7.38 6.03 8.55
CA LEU A 33 7.15 7.17 7.65
C LEU A 33 5.85 7.92 7.93
N ILE A 34 4.97 7.41 8.81
CA ILE A 34 3.76 8.15 9.20
C ILE A 34 4.15 9.49 9.87
N GLY A 35 3.54 10.57 9.41
CA GLY A 35 3.84 11.94 9.86
C GLY A 35 5.10 12.53 9.25
N LYS A 36 5.77 11.84 8.33
CA LYS A 36 6.96 12.34 7.62
C LYS A 36 6.64 12.70 6.17
N PRO A 37 7.43 13.59 5.55
CA PRO A 37 7.33 13.84 4.13
C PRO A 37 7.46 12.53 3.33
N ALA A 38 6.59 12.35 2.34
CA ALA A 38 6.69 11.27 1.40
C ALA A 38 8.04 11.34 0.66
N PRO A 39 8.75 10.21 0.52
CA PRO A 39 9.99 10.15 -0.26
C PRO A 39 9.76 10.71 -1.67
N ALA A 40 10.73 11.51 -2.12
CA ALA A 40 10.66 12.10 -3.45
C ALA A 40 10.88 11.03 -4.52
N PHE A 41 10.11 11.11 -5.58
CA PHE A 41 10.33 10.32 -6.78
C PHE A 41 10.24 11.17 -8.04
N ASP A 42 10.87 10.69 -9.10
CA ASP A 42 10.75 11.14 -10.46
C ASP A 42 10.77 9.90 -11.34
N LEU A 43 9.58 9.43 -11.76
CA LEU A 43 9.40 8.18 -12.45
C LEU A 43 8.67 8.34 -13.78
N PRO A 44 8.98 7.48 -14.78
CA PRO A 44 8.26 7.46 -16.05
C PRO A 44 6.81 7.00 -15.83
N GLN A 45 5.89 7.59 -16.58
CA GLN A 45 4.51 7.11 -16.63
C GLN A 45 4.44 5.76 -17.34
N LEU A 46 3.63 4.86 -16.80
CA LEU A 46 3.49 3.51 -17.34
C LEU A 46 2.95 3.52 -18.78
N ALA A 47 1.96 4.37 -19.08
CA ALA A 47 1.36 4.48 -20.41
C ALA A 47 2.19 5.31 -21.39
N ALA A 48 2.91 6.33 -20.90
CA ALA A 48 3.68 7.29 -21.70
C ALA A 48 5.08 7.48 -21.10
N PRO A 49 6.04 6.55 -21.34
CA PRO A 49 7.34 6.54 -20.66
C PRO A 49 8.20 7.78 -20.92
N GLU A 50 7.92 8.54 -21.96
CA GLU A 50 8.54 9.82 -22.27
C GLU A 50 8.07 10.95 -21.34
N GLN A 51 6.94 10.77 -20.67
CA GLN A 51 6.41 11.67 -19.67
C GLN A 51 6.78 11.13 -18.28
N ARG A 52 7.03 12.06 -17.37
CA ARG A 52 7.38 11.72 -15.99
C ARG A 52 6.37 12.30 -15.02
N LEU A 53 6.27 11.69 -13.85
CA LEU A 53 5.53 12.20 -12.72
C LEU A 53 6.49 12.35 -11.55
N THR A 54 6.46 13.49 -10.90
CA THR A 54 7.26 13.77 -9.71
C THR A 54 6.37 13.95 -8.48
N THR A 55 6.94 13.75 -7.30
CA THR A 55 6.22 14.02 -6.04
C THR A 55 5.80 15.49 -5.93
N GLN A 56 6.51 16.42 -6.60
CA GLN A 56 6.19 17.85 -6.59
C GLN A 56 4.89 18.16 -7.35
N ASP A 57 4.61 17.42 -8.42
CA ASP A 57 3.39 17.58 -9.22
C ASP A 57 2.12 17.22 -8.44
N LEU A 58 2.28 16.49 -7.34
CA LEU A 58 1.19 16.02 -6.47
C LEU A 58 0.97 16.89 -5.24
N ARG A 59 1.74 17.94 -5.04
CA ARG A 59 1.55 18.89 -3.93
C ARG A 59 0.26 19.69 -4.06
N GLY A 60 -0.28 20.10 -2.90
CA GLY A 60 -1.53 20.88 -2.84
C GLY A 60 -2.80 20.05 -2.98
N GLN A 61 -2.69 18.72 -3.09
CA GLN A 61 -3.82 17.82 -3.12
C GLN A 61 -3.63 16.66 -2.16
N VAL A 62 -4.73 16.07 -1.69
CA VAL A 62 -4.74 14.79 -0.99
C VAL A 62 -4.76 13.69 -2.03
N TRP A 63 -3.89 12.69 -1.89
CA TRP A 63 -3.77 11.62 -2.87
C TRP A 63 -3.40 10.27 -2.24
N LEU A 64 -3.69 9.22 -2.96
CA LEU A 64 -3.33 7.86 -2.59
C LEU A 64 -2.26 7.32 -3.53
N LEU A 65 -1.27 6.63 -2.96
CA LEU A 65 -0.30 5.85 -3.73
C LEU A 65 -0.54 4.37 -3.44
N ASN A 66 -1.04 3.65 -4.44
CA ASN A 66 -1.19 2.19 -4.36
C ASN A 66 -0.01 1.54 -5.06
N VAL A 67 0.72 0.72 -4.34
CA VAL A 67 1.87 -0.05 -4.83
C VAL A 67 1.37 -1.42 -5.25
N TRP A 68 1.57 -1.76 -6.52
CA TRP A 68 0.98 -2.94 -7.13
C TRP A 68 1.88 -3.56 -8.22
N ALA A 69 1.56 -4.78 -8.64
CA ALA A 69 2.21 -5.42 -9.77
C ALA A 69 1.25 -6.40 -10.49
N SER A 70 1.48 -6.66 -11.76
CA SER A 70 0.68 -7.60 -12.56
C SER A 70 0.79 -9.05 -12.07
N TRP A 71 1.93 -9.42 -11.53
CA TRP A 71 2.21 -10.74 -10.95
C TRP A 71 1.63 -10.95 -9.54
N CYS A 72 1.06 -9.91 -8.91
CA CYS A 72 0.61 -9.92 -7.53
C CYS A 72 -0.84 -10.45 -7.43
N VAL A 73 -1.02 -11.61 -6.81
CA VAL A 73 -2.35 -12.23 -6.61
C VAL A 73 -3.23 -11.39 -5.70
N ALA A 74 -2.70 -10.93 -4.57
CA ALA A 74 -3.45 -10.11 -3.60
C ALA A 74 -3.86 -8.74 -4.17
N CYS A 75 -3.04 -8.16 -5.09
CA CYS A 75 -3.42 -6.95 -5.81
C CYS A 75 -4.65 -7.17 -6.70
N ARG A 76 -4.80 -8.38 -7.26
CA ARG A 76 -5.96 -8.75 -8.06
C ARG A 76 -7.25 -8.86 -7.25
N GLU A 77 -7.13 -9.23 -5.97
CA GLU A 77 -8.28 -9.33 -5.06
C GLU A 77 -8.85 -7.95 -4.70
N GLU A 78 -7.99 -6.94 -4.45
CA GLU A 78 -8.44 -5.58 -4.12
C GLU A 78 -8.87 -4.76 -5.34
N HIS A 79 -8.38 -5.11 -6.54
CA HIS A 79 -8.49 -4.29 -7.73
C HIS A 79 -9.93 -3.91 -8.14
N PRO A 80 -10.91 -4.82 -8.14
CA PRO A 80 -12.30 -4.47 -8.45
C PRO A 80 -12.86 -3.42 -7.50
N LEU A 81 -12.50 -3.49 -6.20
CA LEU A 81 -12.89 -2.51 -5.20
C LEU A 81 -12.28 -1.13 -5.50
N LEU A 82 -10.99 -1.09 -5.85
CA LEU A 82 -10.31 0.17 -6.20
C LEU A 82 -10.89 0.79 -7.48
N VAL A 83 -11.22 -0.02 -8.50
CA VAL A 83 -11.87 0.45 -9.73
C VAL A 83 -13.23 1.10 -9.44
N GLU A 84 -14.03 0.46 -8.58
CA GLU A 84 -15.33 1.01 -8.20
C GLU A 84 -15.18 2.27 -7.33
N ALA A 85 -14.31 2.22 -6.32
CA ALA A 85 -14.07 3.33 -5.42
C ALA A 85 -13.52 4.57 -6.14
N ALA A 86 -12.60 4.39 -7.10
CA ALA A 86 -12.06 5.48 -7.89
C ALA A 86 -13.15 6.23 -8.68
N LYS A 87 -14.12 5.49 -9.23
CA LYS A 87 -15.26 6.07 -9.97
C LYS A 87 -16.27 6.75 -9.05
N THR A 88 -16.65 6.07 -7.97
CA THR A 88 -17.75 6.49 -7.09
C THR A 88 -17.32 7.67 -6.20
N HIS A 89 -16.08 7.68 -5.72
CA HIS A 89 -15.55 8.68 -4.77
C HIS A 89 -14.58 9.66 -5.41
N HIS A 90 -14.35 9.59 -6.73
CA HIS A 90 -13.41 10.46 -7.46
C HIS A 90 -12.01 10.51 -6.81
N LEU A 91 -11.52 9.35 -6.40
CA LEU A 91 -10.26 9.25 -5.68
C LEU A 91 -9.09 9.69 -6.56
N LYS A 92 -8.19 10.51 -6.02
CA LYS A 92 -6.89 10.80 -6.63
C LYS A 92 -5.93 9.66 -6.34
N LEU A 93 -6.15 8.53 -7.01
CA LEU A 93 -5.39 7.30 -6.84
C LEU A 93 -4.29 7.22 -7.89
N TYR A 94 -3.05 7.11 -7.45
CA TYR A 94 -1.86 6.94 -8.30
C TYR A 94 -1.31 5.52 -8.08
N GLY A 95 -0.93 4.87 -9.17
CA GLY A 95 -0.39 3.50 -9.12
C GLY A 95 1.13 3.51 -9.24
N LEU A 96 1.84 2.95 -8.25
CA LEU A 96 3.26 2.63 -8.34
C LEU A 96 3.40 1.18 -8.78
N ASN A 97 3.70 0.96 -10.06
CA ASN A 97 3.91 -0.37 -10.61
C ASN A 97 5.32 -0.85 -10.23
N TYR A 98 5.38 -1.81 -9.31
CA TYR A 98 6.58 -2.21 -8.59
C TYR A 98 7.19 -3.49 -9.16
N LYS A 99 8.47 -3.40 -9.58
CA LYS A 99 9.26 -4.54 -10.07
C LYS A 99 8.51 -5.39 -11.09
N ASP A 100 7.91 -4.74 -12.08
CA ASP A 100 7.04 -5.36 -13.07
C ASP A 100 7.49 -5.04 -14.49
N LYS A 101 7.04 -5.84 -15.43
CA LYS A 101 7.24 -5.56 -16.85
C LYS A 101 6.13 -4.65 -17.36
N ARG A 102 6.51 -3.59 -18.05
CA ARG A 102 5.58 -2.58 -18.57
C ARG A 102 4.43 -3.19 -19.38
N ASP A 103 4.73 -4.12 -20.27
CA ASP A 103 3.73 -4.73 -21.15
C ASP A 103 2.73 -5.59 -20.37
N ASP A 104 3.21 -6.34 -19.36
CA ASP A 104 2.36 -7.15 -18.49
C ASP A 104 1.46 -6.24 -17.63
N ALA A 105 2.00 -5.16 -17.10
CA ALA A 105 1.25 -4.17 -16.32
C ALA A 105 0.17 -3.46 -17.16
N LEU A 106 0.49 -3.05 -18.39
CA LEU A 106 -0.48 -2.44 -19.31
C LEU A 106 -1.58 -3.42 -19.72
N ALA A 107 -1.21 -4.66 -20.04
CA ALA A 107 -2.17 -5.71 -20.36
C ALA A 107 -3.11 -5.99 -19.17
N TRP A 108 -2.56 -6.00 -17.96
CA TRP A 108 -3.32 -6.19 -16.73
C TRP A 108 -4.35 -5.07 -16.50
N LEU A 109 -3.94 -3.79 -16.60
CA LEU A 109 -4.85 -2.64 -16.48
C LEU A 109 -5.93 -2.64 -17.59
N LYS A 110 -5.59 -3.04 -18.80
CA LYS A 110 -6.54 -3.17 -19.91
C LYS A 110 -7.61 -4.24 -19.62
N ASN A 111 -7.20 -5.36 -19.05
CA ASN A 111 -8.10 -6.51 -18.81
C ASN A 111 -9.00 -6.34 -17.58
N PHE A 112 -8.51 -5.69 -16.53
CA PHE A 112 -9.21 -5.58 -15.24
C PHE A 112 -9.73 -4.18 -14.93
N GLY A 113 -9.49 -3.20 -15.82
CA GLY A 113 -9.81 -1.79 -15.62
C GLY A 113 -8.64 -1.01 -15.01
N ASN A 114 -8.69 0.32 -15.14
CA ASN A 114 -7.66 1.21 -14.61
C ASN A 114 -8.28 2.15 -13.56
N PRO A 115 -7.96 2.00 -12.27
CA PRO A 115 -8.44 2.86 -11.20
C PRO A 115 -7.60 4.12 -11.03
N TYR A 116 -6.43 4.17 -11.67
CA TYR A 116 -5.41 5.21 -11.43
C TYR A 116 -5.63 6.44 -12.31
N VAL A 117 -5.45 7.62 -11.70
CA VAL A 117 -5.30 8.88 -12.45
C VAL A 117 -4.08 8.77 -13.36
N LEU A 118 -2.96 8.31 -12.79
CA LEU A 118 -1.74 7.94 -13.51
C LEU A 118 -1.10 6.73 -12.81
N ALA A 119 -0.51 5.83 -13.60
CA ALA A 119 0.38 4.79 -13.11
C ALA A 119 1.82 5.12 -13.53
N ILE A 120 2.76 4.97 -12.61
CA ILE A 120 4.20 5.18 -12.79
C ILE A 120 4.96 3.87 -12.62
N SER A 121 6.11 3.75 -13.28
CA SER A 121 6.88 2.51 -13.32
C SER A 121 8.12 2.60 -12.43
N ASP A 122 8.19 1.73 -11.42
CA ASP A 122 9.33 1.52 -10.52
C ASP A 122 9.95 0.15 -10.79
N THR A 123 10.53 -0.01 -11.96
CA THR A 123 11.06 -1.30 -12.45
C THR A 123 12.14 -1.88 -11.53
N GLU A 124 13.00 -1.02 -10.98
CA GLU A 124 14.06 -1.43 -10.06
C GLU A 124 13.56 -1.56 -8.61
N GLY A 125 12.38 -1.00 -8.30
CA GLY A 125 11.78 -1.04 -6.97
C GLY A 125 12.46 -0.11 -5.96
N LEU A 126 13.21 0.89 -6.41
CA LEU A 126 13.94 1.81 -5.53
C LEU A 126 12.99 2.74 -4.77
N VAL A 127 11.98 3.27 -5.46
CA VAL A 127 10.95 4.10 -4.80
C VAL A 127 10.15 3.28 -3.80
N GLY A 128 9.78 2.03 -4.14
CA GLY A 128 9.15 1.13 -3.18
C GLY A 128 10.00 0.91 -1.92
N ILE A 129 11.33 0.78 -2.06
CA ILE A 129 12.26 0.68 -0.92
C ILE A 129 12.24 1.95 -0.08
N ASP A 130 12.31 3.13 -0.70
CA ASP A 130 12.30 4.42 0.00
C ASP A 130 10.98 4.61 0.78
N TYR A 131 9.84 4.13 0.25
CA TYR A 131 8.55 4.12 0.93
C TYR A 131 8.41 3.01 1.99
N GLY A 132 9.45 2.19 2.16
CA GLY A 132 9.44 1.06 3.10
C GLY A 132 8.38 0.03 2.73
N VAL A 133 8.24 -0.28 1.44
CA VAL A 133 7.34 -1.33 0.94
C VAL A 133 7.92 -2.69 1.29
N TYR A 134 7.17 -3.50 2.02
CA TYR A 134 7.56 -4.87 2.38
C TYR A 134 7.10 -5.88 1.34
N GLY A 135 6.01 -5.56 0.67
CA GLY A 135 5.38 -6.40 -0.34
C GLY A 135 4.24 -5.66 -1.02
N VAL A 136 3.59 -6.29 -1.97
CA VAL A 136 2.45 -5.71 -2.67
C VAL A 136 1.18 -6.54 -2.42
N PRO A 137 0.02 -5.89 -2.27
CA PRO A 137 -0.22 -4.46 -2.37
C PRO A 137 0.04 -3.70 -1.06
N GLU A 138 0.35 -2.41 -1.17
CA GLU A 138 0.35 -1.44 -0.08
C GLU A 138 -0.24 -0.12 -0.58
N THR A 139 -0.98 0.58 0.28
CA THR A 139 -1.58 1.88 -0.09
C THR A 139 -1.25 2.95 0.93
N PHE A 140 -0.73 4.07 0.45
CA PHE A 140 -0.38 5.24 1.27
C PHE A 140 -1.40 6.35 1.04
N VAL A 141 -1.77 7.06 2.11
CA VAL A 141 -2.53 8.31 2.06
C VAL A 141 -1.58 9.45 2.33
N ILE A 142 -1.50 10.40 1.40
CA ILE A 142 -0.60 11.55 1.48
C ILE A 142 -1.45 12.83 1.42
N ASP A 143 -1.15 13.78 2.32
CA ASP A 143 -1.87 15.03 2.42
C ASP A 143 -1.37 16.10 1.43
N LYS A 144 -2.00 17.29 1.45
CA LYS A 144 -1.69 18.45 0.60
C LYS A 144 -0.26 18.95 0.77
N GLN A 145 0.34 18.75 1.96
CA GLN A 145 1.72 19.11 2.26
C GLN A 145 2.73 18.04 1.83
N GLY A 146 2.24 16.91 1.29
CA GLY A 146 3.06 15.78 0.90
C GLY A 146 3.53 14.92 2.07
N VAL A 147 2.80 14.93 3.18
CA VAL A 147 3.11 14.12 4.38
C VAL A 147 2.29 12.83 4.36
N ILE A 148 2.92 11.69 4.61
CA ILE A 148 2.24 10.40 4.75
C ILE A 148 1.41 10.40 6.03
N ARG A 149 0.10 10.22 5.91
CA ARG A 149 -0.84 10.19 7.03
C ARG A 149 -1.31 8.80 7.40
N TYR A 150 -1.27 7.87 6.45
CA TYR A 150 -1.67 6.49 6.69
C TYR A 150 -0.98 5.54 5.72
N LYS A 151 -0.78 4.30 6.14
CA LYS A 151 -0.30 3.19 5.32
C LYS A 151 -1.18 1.97 5.55
N GLN A 152 -1.87 1.51 4.52
CA GLN A 152 -2.50 0.20 4.49
C GLN A 152 -1.47 -0.82 4.01
N ILE A 153 -1.21 -1.83 4.81
CA ILE A 153 -0.37 -2.98 4.45
C ILE A 153 -1.31 -4.11 4.02
N GLY A 154 -1.01 -4.72 2.88
CA GLY A 154 -1.89 -5.72 2.28
C GLY A 154 -3.09 -5.10 1.54
N PRO A 155 -4.03 -5.93 1.06
CA PRO A 155 -5.16 -5.50 0.25
C PRO A 155 -6.07 -4.50 0.98
N VAL A 156 -6.55 -3.52 0.24
CA VAL A 156 -7.65 -2.64 0.70
C VAL A 156 -8.92 -3.47 0.73
N THR A 157 -9.49 -3.67 1.92
CA THR A 157 -10.79 -4.33 2.10
C THR A 157 -11.93 -3.32 2.05
N PRO A 158 -13.18 -3.76 1.82
CA PRO A 158 -14.35 -2.89 1.90
C PRO A 158 -14.47 -2.16 3.25
N GLU A 159 -14.10 -2.83 4.36
CA GLU A 159 -14.08 -2.26 5.70
C GLU A 159 -12.99 -1.18 5.82
N ALA A 160 -11.76 -1.48 5.40
CA ALA A 160 -10.64 -0.52 5.41
C ALA A 160 -10.97 0.72 4.57
N LEU A 161 -11.58 0.52 3.40
CA LEU A 161 -12.01 1.63 2.55
C LEU A 161 -13.06 2.50 3.26
N ARG A 162 -14.15 1.89 3.75
CA ARG A 162 -15.29 2.58 4.34
C ARG A 162 -14.97 3.24 5.68
N ASP A 163 -14.28 2.50 6.57
CA ASP A 163 -14.13 2.87 7.98
C ASP A 163 -12.84 3.65 8.26
N THR A 164 -11.85 3.58 7.34
CA THR A 164 -10.54 4.23 7.53
C THR A 164 -10.20 5.20 6.40
N LEU A 165 -10.13 4.72 5.15
CA LEU A 165 -9.58 5.53 4.06
C LEU A 165 -10.50 6.69 3.69
N LEU A 166 -11.79 6.45 3.44
CA LEU A 166 -12.73 7.51 3.05
C LEU A 166 -12.91 8.59 4.12
N PRO A 167 -13.09 8.26 5.42
CA PRO A 167 -13.16 9.27 6.48
C PRO A 167 -11.86 10.09 6.58
N LEU A 168 -10.70 9.44 6.49
CA LEU A 168 -9.41 10.12 6.54
C LEU A 168 -9.22 11.08 5.35
N LEU A 169 -9.54 10.64 4.13
CA LEU A 169 -9.48 11.50 2.94
C LEU A 169 -10.37 12.73 3.09
N ALA A 170 -11.61 12.55 3.55
CA ALA A 170 -12.54 13.66 3.78
C ALA A 170 -12.02 14.65 4.84
N GLN A 171 -11.40 14.15 5.91
CA GLN A 171 -10.76 15.00 6.93
C GLN A 171 -9.58 15.79 6.37
N LEU A 172 -8.70 15.14 5.58
CA LEU A 172 -7.51 15.79 5.00
C LEU A 172 -7.86 16.80 3.90
N GLU A 173 -8.93 16.57 3.14
CA GLU A 173 -9.40 17.52 2.13
C GLU A 173 -9.96 18.82 2.79
N GLN A 174 -10.52 18.74 4.00
CA GLN A 174 -11.00 19.92 4.75
C GLN A 174 -9.87 20.65 5.48
N ALA A 175 -8.74 20.00 5.72
CA ALA A 175 -7.57 20.62 6.35
C ALA A 175 -6.96 21.70 5.44
N PRO A 176 -6.47 22.82 6.00
CA PRO A 176 -5.85 23.90 5.26
C PRO A 176 -4.58 23.49 4.52
#